data_908e0b4d007325178513e96345fc79cc
#
_entry.id   908e0b4d007325178513e96345fc79cc
#
_cell.length_a   1.000
_cell.length_b   1.000
_cell.length_c   1.000
_cell.angle_alpha   90.00
_cell.angle_beta   90.00
_cell.angle_gamma   90.00
#
_symmetry.space_group_name_H-M   'P 1'
#
loop_
_entity.id
_entity.type
_entity.pdbx_description
1 polymer ?
#
loop_
_entity_poly.entity_id
_entity_poly.type
_entity_poly.pdbx_seq_one_letter_code
_entity_poly.pdbx_strand_id
1 'polypeptide(L)'
;MQEAPSSETRLGVEPSALESMVASLPELPPVMRYYDDFDDKLRSVPEVRQADILGLHINGRLFRLDLSRYPSSYGTLQKHLLVFLLGEDLHISTCFNVLNAAMHLDVHDVERIVEAGPTRISTIWMTLRGRQLAVHAYRFVKAVLRLLCRHRLYGWSESYLAYVSTSLPGPATDKYARVRSGDVFLSVDEEAAIVRYLDETSDLIRTSGWSGLPYETLCDAAMVLCSYQFAMRPIQVAMLTMRDVRIWDPEHSGEPTVHLKFLMVKQQGKLRKRPMIRRVKQEWGILFIALVAYADSQGRDGNDRVFGVRSNHEAGSRIARRVESLIGDDACAMDLRHTAAQRLVDAGASHEELAEFMGHSHVQTGLVYYATSATHAERVNRALGASDIYRRVAKIAHDRFISPEELTQLKGEQQIAGVPHGIPIAGIGGCKSGQPACPYNPVTSCYGCRKFMPLHDKTMHERVLAEMREVVIFFDQSSRGDTRSPAYLQLQRTIAEIQAVIEELEGESR
;
A
#
# COMPACT_ATOMS: atom_id res chain seq x y z
N MET A 1 -25.77 60.42 63.16
CA MET A 1 -24.56 60.03 62.40
C MET A 1 -24.83 58.63 61.94
N GLN A 2 -25.29 58.50 60.70
CA GLN A 2 -25.47 57.19 59.97
C GLN A 2 -24.27 57.06 59.03
N GLU A 3 -23.47 56.05 59.27
CA GLU A 3 -22.41 55.66 58.34
C GLU A 3 -23.03 54.98 57.06
N ALA A 4 -22.62 55.46 55.91
CA ALA A 4 -22.98 54.89 54.62
C ALA A 4 -22.15 53.58 54.39
N PRO A 5 -22.71 52.55 53.76
CA PRO A 5 -21.98 51.35 53.44
C PRO A 5 -21.00 51.62 52.29
N SER A 6 -19.74 51.21 52.53
CA SER A 6 -18.67 51.23 51.51
C SER A 6 -19.05 50.36 50.30
N SER A 7 -19.00 50.93 49.10
CA SER A 7 -19.10 50.24 47.84
C SER A 7 -17.86 49.33 47.64
N GLU A 8 -17.98 48.03 47.88
CA GLU A 8 -17.00 47.08 47.40
C GLU A 8 -16.98 47.10 45.85
N THR A 9 -15.92 47.68 45.32
CA THR A 9 -15.57 47.62 43.91
C THR A 9 -15.26 46.17 43.59
N ARG A 10 -16.19 45.43 42.93
CA ARG A 10 -15.87 44.14 42.29
C ARG A 10 -14.76 44.42 41.28
N LEU A 11 -13.56 43.97 41.59
CA LEU A 11 -12.47 43.86 40.63
C LEU A 11 -12.97 42.92 39.52
N GLY A 12 -13.29 43.51 38.35
CA GLY A 12 -13.66 42.72 37.16
C GLY A 12 -12.44 41.90 36.76
N VAL A 13 -12.58 40.57 36.82
CA VAL A 13 -11.57 39.66 36.24
C VAL A 13 -11.55 39.92 34.74
N GLU A 14 -10.41 40.33 34.20
CA GLU A 14 -10.27 40.50 32.75
C GLU A 14 -10.58 39.16 32.06
N PRO A 15 -11.39 39.21 30.98
CA PRO A 15 -11.72 37.99 30.26
C PRO A 15 -10.46 37.31 29.67
N SER A 16 -10.41 35.99 29.72
CA SER A 16 -9.29 35.24 29.15
C SER A 16 -9.19 35.46 27.64
N ALA A 17 -8.04 35.17 27.04
CA ALA A 17 -7.84 35.26 25.61
C ALA A 17 -8.84 34.38 24.85
N LEU A 18 -9.18 33.23 25.40
CA LEU A 18 -10.17 32.32 24.81
C LEU A 18 -11.59 32.91 24.89
N GLU A 19 -11.96 33.49 26.03
CA GLU A 19 -13.27 34.16 26.17
C GLU A 19 -13.40 35.33 25.21
N SER A 20 -12.38 36.17 25.11
CA SER A 20 -12.31 37.31 24.21
C SER A 20 -12.39 36.88 22.73
N MET A 21 -11.70 35.78 22.39
CA MET A 21 -11.76 35.17 21.06
C MET A 21 -13.18 34.73 20.72
N VAL A 22 -13.79 33.92 21.60
CA VAL A 22 -15.13 33.36 21.36
C VAL A 22 -16.17 34.47 21.25
N ALA A 23 -16.07 35.51 22.07
CA ALA A 23 -16.94 36.68 21.99
C ALA A 23 -16.81 37.48 20.66
N SER A 24 -15.65 37.37 20.00
CA SER A 24 -15.38 38.02 18.70
C SER A 24 -15.88 37.21 17.50
N LEU A 25 -16.29 35.96 17.70
CA LEU A 25 -16.81 35.09 16.64
C LEU A 25 -18.29 35.42 16.32
N PRO A 26 -18.75 35.16 15.10
CA PRO A 26 -20.17 35.31 14.74
C PRO A 26 -21.04 34.42 15.66
N GLU A 27 -22.30 34.85 15.82
CA GLU A 27 -23.25 34.05 16.61
C GLU A 27 -23.45 32.66 16.01
N LEU A 28 -23.43 31.61 16.85
CA LEU A 28 -23.66 30.23 16.44
C LEU A 28 -25.08 30.06 15.86
N PRO A 29 -25.28 29.25 14.80
CA PRO A 29 -26.59 28.96 14.29
C PRO A 29 -27.42 28.20 15.34
N PRO A 30 -28.74 28.41 15.44
CA PRO A 30 -29.59 27.65 16.37
C PRO A 30 -29.68 26.16 16.01
N VAL A 31 -29.56 25.85 14.72
CA VAL A 31 -29.60 24.48 14.17
C VAL A 31 -28.43 24.34 13.19
N MET A 32 -27.68 23.28 13.36
CA MET A 32 -26.63 22.88 12.42
C MET A 32 -27.11 21.72 11.57
N ARG A 33 -26.70 21.69 10.30
CA ARG A 33 -27.07 20.62 9.37
C ARG A 33 -25.81 20.04 8.72
N TYR A 34 -25.83 18.72 8.50
CA TYR A 34 -24.79 18.02 7.76
C TYR A 34 -25.39 16.84 6.99
N TYR A 35 -24.72 16.44 5.92
CA TYR A 35 -25.16 15.30 5.13
C TYR A 35 -24.54 14.00 5.68
N ASP A 36 -25.41 13.02 5.94
CA ASP A 36 -25.02 11.68 6.36
C ASP A 36 -24.93 10.77 5.13
N ASP A 37 -23.70 10.54 4.66
CA ASP A 37 -23.44 9.70 3.48
C ASP A 37 -23.84 8.25 3.66
N PHE A 38 -23.84 7.77 4.90
CA PHE A 38 -24.15 6.37 5.20
C PHE A 38 -25.65 6.08 5.05
N ASP A 39 -26.50 6.96 5.57
CA ASP A 39 -27.97 6.84 5.48
C ASP A 39 -28.56 7.64 4.32
N ASP A 40 -27.73 8.30 3.54
CA ASP A 40 -28.14 9.13 2.38
C ASP A 40 -29.18 10.20 2.72
N LYS A 41 -28.97 10.93 3.84
CA LYS A 41 -29.93 11.95 4.29
C LYS A 41 -29.30 13.14 4.98
N LEU A 42 -30.03 14.26 4.95
CA LEU A 42 -29.66 15.44 5.71
C LEU A 42 -30.04 15.26 7.18
N ARG A 43 -29.05 15.44 8.06
CA ARG A 43 -29.22 15.40 9.52
C ARG A 43 -29.25 16.83 10.09
N SER A 44 -29.97 17.00 11.17
CA SER A 44 -30.03 18.26 11.92
C SER A 44 -29.59 18.04 13.35
N VAL A 45 -28.80 18.96 13.87
CA VAL A 45 -28.44 19.06 15.30
C VAL A 45 -29.12 20.31 15.82
N PRO A 46 -30.18 20.20 16.61
CA PRO A 46 -30.88 21.35 17.18
C PRO A 46 -30.14 21.95 18.37
N GLU A 47 -30.52 23.15 18.78
CA GLU A 47 -30.09 23.80 20.00
C GLU A 47 -28.57 23.90 20.19
N VAL A 48 -27.82 24.05 19.10
CA VAL A 48 -26.33 24.05 19.11
C VAL A 48 -25.79 25.08 20.11
N ARG A 49 -26.48 26.22 20.26
CA ARG A 49 -26.05 27.29 21.18
C ARG A 49 -26.06 26.84 22.64
N GLN A 50 -27.11 26.15 23.07
CA GLN A 50 -27.37 25.83 24.48
C GLN A 50 -26.90 24.42 24.86
N ALA A 51 -26.94 23.47 23.91
CA ALA A 51 -26.62 22.08 24.22
C ALA A 51 -25.15 21.87 24.58
N ASP A 52 -24.91 21.23 25.72
CA ASP A 52 -23.58 20.81 26.15
C ASP A 52 -23.19 19.43 25.58
N ILE A 53 -24.16 18.68 25.06
CA ILE A 53 -23.96 17.39 24.43
C ILE A 53 -24.56 17.44 23.01
N LEU A 54 -23.72 17.26 22.00
CA LEU A 54 -24.14 17.23 20.61
C LEU A 54 -24.19 15.77 20.10
N GLY A 55 -25.35 15.33 19.65
CA GLY A 55 -25.57 14.01 19.06
C GLY A 55 -25.27 14.02 17.56
N LEU A 56 -24.27 13.25 17.12
CA LEU A 56 -23.82 13.17 15.74
C LEU A 56 -23.99 11.75 15.21
N HIS A 57 -24.76 11.56 14.16
CA HIS A 57 -24.87 10.28 13.45
C HIS A 57 -23.69 10.13 12.49
N ILE A 58 -22.89 9.10 12.68
CA ILE A 58 -21.67 8.85 11.91
C ILE A 58 -21.63 7.36 11.53
N ASN A 59 -21.70 7.07 10.23
CA ASN A 59 -21.60 5.71 9.70
C ASN A 59 -22.56 4.70 10.40
N GLY A 60 -23.80 5.12 10.62
CA GLY A 60 -24.86 4.32 11.24
C GLY A 60 -24.86 4.26 12.77
N ARG A 61 -23.98 5.04 13.45
CA ARG A 61 -23.94 5.11 14.93
C ARG A 61 -24.13 6.54 15.40
N LEU A 62 -24.80 6.67 16.55
CA LEU A 62 -24.91 7.94 17.27
C LEU A 62 -23.70 8.14 18.17
N PHE A 63 -22.89 9.13 17.88
CA PHE A 63 -21.79 9.59 18.73
C PHE A 63 -22.23 10.83 19.51
N ARG A 64 -21.74 10.95 20.73
CA ARG A 64 -22.00 12.11 21.59
C ARG A 64 -20.71 12.89 21.75
N LEU A 65 -20.73 14.15 21.34
CA LEU A 65 -19.68 15.12 21.64
C LEU A 65 -20.09 15.82 22.93
N ASP A 66 -19.46 15.40 24.03
CA ASP A 66 -19.75 15.92 25.38
C ASP A 66 -18.81 17.10 25.65
N LEU A 67 -19.38 18.30 25.66
CA LEU A 67 -18.72 19.57 25.89
C LEU A 67 -18.80 20.02 27.35
N SER A 68 -19.67 19.39 28.18
CA SER A 68 -19.88 19.75 29.60
C SER A 68 -18.62 19.59 30.46
N ARG A 69 -17.68 18.77 30.01
CA ARG A 69 -16.39 18.54 30.68
C ARG A 69 -15.39 19.68 30.54
N TYR A 70 -15.69 20.67 29.67
CA TYR A 70 -14.81 21.81 29.39
C TYR A 70 -15.40 23.09 29.95
N PRO A 71 -14.57 24.12 30.26
CA PRO A 71 -15.07 25.47 30.50
C PRO A 71 -15.97 25.95 29.34
N SER A 72 -16.94 26.81 29.66
CA SER A 72 -17.96 27.27 28.72
C SER A 72 -17.34 27.88 27.43
N SER A 73 -16.29 28.69 27.55
CA SER A 73 -15.58 29.29 26.44
C SER A 73 -14.95 28.23 25.54
N TYR A 74 -14.35 27.18 26.12
CA TYR A 74 -13.72 26.10 25.35
C TYR A 74 -14.79 25.22 24.66
N GLY A 75 -15.90 24.89 25.35
CA GLY A 75 -17.02 24.20 24.74
C GLY A 75 -17.61 24.99 23.58
N THR A 76 -17.75 26.30 23.75
CA THR A 76 -18.26 27.20 22.67
C THR A 76 -17.29 27.26 21.48
N LEU A 77 -15.96 27.32 21.73
CA LEU A 77 -14.98 27.22 20.66
C LEU A 77 -15.15 25.92 19.85
N GLN A 78 -15.37 24.78 20.51
CA GLN A 78 -15.57 23.51 19.81
C GLN A 78 -16.85 23.52 18.95
N LYS A 79 -17.93 24.17 19.37
CA LYS A 79 -19.13 24.39 18.57
C LYS A 79 -18.82 25.22 17.30
N HIS A 80 -18.07 26.31 17.43
CA HIS A 80 -17.62 27.11 16.28
C HIS A 80 -16.74 26.31 15.34
N LEU A 81 -15.82 25.50 15.87
CA LEU A 81 -14.96 24.63 15.06
C LEU A 81 -15.79 23.59 14.31
N LEU A 82 -16.82 23.00 14.94
CA LEU A 82 -17.70 22.06 14.23
C LEU A 82 -18.40 22.70 13.05
N VAL A 83 -18.99 23.90 13.25
CA VAL A 83 -19.64 24.65 12.17
C VAL A 83 -18.64 25.02 11.07
N PHE A 84 -17.45 25.47 11.45
CA PHE A 84 -16.39 25.83 10.52
C PHE A 84 -15.91 24.64 9.68
N LEU A 85 -15.62 23.49 10.32
CA LEU A 85 -15.13 22.30 9.64
C LEU A 85 -16.17 21.69 8.69
N LEU A 86 -17.45 21.75 9.04
CA LEU A 86 -18.54 21.34 8.16
C LEU A 86 -18.68 22.29 6.95
N GLY A 87 -18.45 23.59 7.16
CA GLY A 87 -18.41 24.58 6.09
C GLY A 87 -17.26 24.38 5.11
N GLU A 88 -16.21 23.65 5.50
CA GLU A 88 -15.08 23.24 4.66
C GLU A 88 -15.30 21.92 3.91
N ASP A 89 -16.54 21.45 3.84
CA ASP A 89 -16.97 20.19 3.19
C ASP A 89 -16.25 18.94 3.75
N LEU A 90 -15.84 18.98 5.04
CA LEU A 90 -15.25 17.82 5.69
C LEU A 90 -16.35 16.84 6.13
N HIS A 91 -16.06 15.56 5.95
CA HIS A 91 -16.97 14.50 6.42
C HIS A 91 -17.15 14.57 7.94
N ILE A 92 -18.38 14.39 8.43
CA ILE A 92 -18.72 14.49 9.86
C ILE A 92 -17.84 13.63 10.77
N SER A 93 -17.38 12.45 10.31
CA SER A 93 -16.45 11.62 11.09
C SER A 93 -15.09 12.28 11.27
N THR A 94 -14.63 13.05 10.30
CA THR A 94 -13.38 13.81 10.40
C THR A 94 -13.54 14.95 11.40
N CYS A 95 -14.65 15.69 11.31
CA CYS A 95 -14.98 16.75 12.25
C CYS A 95 -15.04 16.22 13.68
N PHE A 96 -15.75 15.12 13.91
CA PHE A 96 -15.85 14.47 15.22
C PHE A 96 -14.48 14.05 15.77
N ASN A 97 -13.65 13.39 14.97
CA ASN A 97 -12.33 12.92 15.42
C ASN A 97 -11.40 14.10 15.76
N VAL A 98 -11.47 15.20 15.00
CA VAL A 98 -10.71 16.42 15.30
C VAL A 98 -11.15 17.03 16.60
N LEU A 99 -12.46 17.19 16.82
CA LEU A 99 -13.00 17.79 18.05
C LEU A 99 -12.81 16.89 19.26
N ASN A 100 -13.03 15.58 19.14
CA ASN A 100 -12.80 14.63 20.22
C ASN A 100 -11.32 14.63 20.69
N ALA A 101 -10.39 14.96 19.79
CA ALA A 101 -8.97 15.05 20.15
C ALA A 101 -8.64 16.30 20.99
N ALA A 102 -9.57 17.24 21.17
CA ALA A 102 -9.45 18.33 22.13
C ALA A 102 -9.20 17.86 23.57
N MET A 103 -9.61 16.64 23.90
CA MET A 103 -9.34 16.02 25.20
C MET A 103 -7.85 15.85 25.54
N HIS A 104 -6.96 15.93 24.56
CA HIS A 104 -5.50 15.86 24.75
C HIS A 104 -4.85 17.24 24.99
N LEU A 105 -5.66 18.31 24.97
CA LEU A 105 -5.23 19.69 25.14
C LEU A 105 -6.05 20.30 26.28
N ASP A 106 -5.39 20.89 27.26
CA ASP A 106 -6.08 21.63 28.28
C ASP A 106 -6.44 23.06 27.81
N VAL A 107 -7.21 23.77 28.61
CA VAL A 107 -7.65 25.14 28.29
C VAL A 107 -6.45 26.08 28.16
N HIS A 108 -5.45 25.91 29.00
CA HIS A 108 -4.22 26.72 28.99
C HIS A 108 -3.43 26.53 27.68
N ASP A 109 -3.37 25.29 27.16
CA ASP A 109 -2.76 25.05 25.84
C ASP A 109 -3.49 25.85 24.75
N VAL A 110 -4.82 25.87 24.78
CA VAL A 110 -5.63 26.57 23.76
C VAL A 110 -5.47 28.09 23.91
N GLU A 111 -5.48 28.62 25.12
CA GLU A 111 -5.23 30.06 25.39
C GLU A 111 -3.85 30.49 24.84
N ARG A 112 -2.81 29.72 25.12
CA ARG A 112 -1.46 29.97 24.59
C ARG A 112 -1.41 29.93 23.07
N ILE A 113 -2.17 29.02 22.42
CA ILE A 113 -2.27 28.95 20.97
C ILE A 113 -2.95 30.19 20.41
N VAL A 114 -4.03 30.66 21.04
CA VAL A 114 -4.77 31.87 20.64
C VAL A 114 -3.90 33.11 20.75
N GLU A 115 -3.22 33.27 21.90
CA GLU A 115 -2.37 34.44 22.20
C GLU A 115 -1.08 34.49 21.38
N ALA A 116 -0.60 33.36 20.88
CA ALA A 116 0.69 33.29 20.22
C ALA A 116 0.80 34.15 18.96
N GLY A 117 -0.28 34.29 18.23
CA GLY A 117 -0.28 34.92 16.93
C GLY A 117 0.68 34.23 15.94
N PRO A 118 0.79 34.74 14.71
CA PRO A 118 1.64 34.13 13.67
C PRO A 118 3.13 34.09 14.02
N THR A 119 3.61 35.01 14.85
CA THR A 119 5.04 35.15 15.15
C THR A 119 5.56 34.13 16.16
N ARG A 120 4.72 33.70 17.10
CA ARG A 120 5.13 32.83 18.22
C ARG A 120 4.59 31.38 18.10
N ILE A 121 3.69 31.13 17.20
CA ILE A 121 3.02 29.83 17.08
C ILE A 121 4.01 28.67 16.81
N SER A 122 5.09 28.93 16.07
CA SER A 122 6.11 27.89 15.79
C SER A 122 6.74 27.33 17.05
N THR A 123 7.03 28.20 18.05
CA THR A 123 7.59 27.77 19.33
C THR A 123 6.60 26.89 20.11
N ILE A 124 5.34 27.32 20.19
CA ILE A 124 4.27 26.53 20.83
C ILE A 124 4.06 25.20 20.10
N TRP A 125 4.05 25.22 18.78
CA TRP A 125 3.94 24.00 17.96
C TRP A 125 5.04 23.00 18.27
N MET A 126 6.29 23.43 18.41
CA MET A 126 7.41 22.56 18.76
C MET A 126 7.26 21.98 20.17
N THR A 127 6.76 22.77 21.14
CA THR A 127 6.46 22.27 22.49
C THR A 127 5.37 21.19 22.45
N LEU A 128 4.29 21.40 21.69
CA LEU A 128 3.23 20.41 21.52
C LEU A 128 3.76 19.14 20.83
N ARG A 129 4.65 19.28 19.84
CA ARG A 129 5.28 18.12 19.20
C ARG A 129 6.11 17.27 20.15
N GLY A 130 6.80 17.90 21.09
CA GLY A 130 7.55 17.19 22.15
C GLY A 130 6.66 16.30 23.04
N ARG A 131 5.36 16.59 23.13
CA ARG A 131 4.39 15.80 23.91
C ARG A 131 3.90 14.54 23.20
N GLN A 132 4.26 14.32 21.93
CA GLN A 132 3.86 13.15 21.10
C GLN A 132 2.34 12.88 21.12
N LEU A 133 1.53 13.91 21.00
CA LEU A 133 0.09 13.82 21.00
C LEU A 133 -0.45 13.02 19.79
N ALA A 134 -1.67 12.51 19.89
CA ALA A 134 -2.36 11.88 18.79
C ALA A 134 -2.48 12.83 17.56
N VAL A 135 -2.40 12.29 16.34
CA VAL A 135 -2.40 13.08 15.09
C VAL A 135 -3.58 14.05 15.01
N HIS A 136 -4.75 13.64 15.52
CA HIS A 136 -5.95 14.48 15.49
C HIS A 136 -5.84 15.69 16.44
N ALA A 137 -5.04 15.66 17.51
CA ALA A 137 -4.79 16.82 18.37
C ALA A 137 -4.07 17.94 17.58
N TYR A 138 -3.08 17.59 16.77
CA TYR A 138 -2.43 18.57 15.87
C TYR A 138 -3.40 19.12 14.81
N ARG A 139 -4.34 18.30 14.33
CA ARG A 139 -5.40 18.76 13.42
C ARG A 139 -6.37 19.70 14.11
N PHE A 140 -6.69 19.47 15.39
CA PHE A 140 -7.48 20.39 16.20
C PHE A 140 -6.79 21.74 16.31
N VAL A 141 -5.52 21.79 16.69
CA VAL A 141 -4.76 23.04 16.74
C VAL A 141 -4.78 23.77 15.40
N LYS A 142 -4.53 23.08 14.29
CA LYS A 142 -4.63 23.67 12.96
C LYS A 142 -6.03 24.17 12.63
N ALA A 143 -7.07 23.49 13.09
CA ALA A 143 -8.46 23.96 12.89
C ALA A 143 -8.70 25.26 13.66
N VAL A 144 -8.21 25.41 14.91
CA VAL A 144 -8.25 26.65 15.67
C VAL A 144 -7.53 27.78 14.92
N LEU A 145 -6.30 27.54 14.46
CA LEU A 145 -5.53 28.55 13.71
C LEU A 145 -6.21 28.96 12.41
N ARG A 146 -6.82 28.03 11.68
CA ARG A 146 -7.58 28.32 10.45
C ARG A 146 -8.85 29.13 10.76
N LEU A 147 -9.52 28.83 11.87
CA LEU A 147 -10.65 29.65 12.34
C LEU A 147 -10.21 31.09 12.64
N LEU A 148 -9.06 31.27 13.34
CA LEU A 148 -8.46 32.58 13.58
C LEU A 148 -8.12 33.31 12.26
N CYS A 149 -7.54 32.61 11.28
CA CYS A 149 -7.27 33.16 9.95
C CYS A 149 -8.54 33.64 9.26
N ARG A 150 -9.60 32.83 9.29
CA ARG A 150 -10.89 33.14 8.66
C ARG A 150 -11.55 34.39 9.23
N HIS A 151 -11.45 34.58 10.55
CA HIS A 151 -12.05 35.72 11.26
C HIS A 151 -11.06 36.86 11.53
N ARG A 152 -9.82 36.78 11.03
CA ARG A 152 -8.77 37.79 11.17
C ARG A 152 -8.52 38.21 12.62
N LEU A 153 -8.45 37.24 13.52
CA LEU A 153 -8.26 37.46 14.95
C LEU A 153 -6.79 37.26 15.34
N TYR A 154 -6.33 37.95 16.38
CA TYR A 154 -4.98 37.80 17.00
C TYR A 154 -3.82 37.91 16.00
N GLY A 155 -3.93 38.77 15.01
CA GLY A 155 -2.91 38.96 13.96
C GLY A 155 -2.92 37.91 12.85
N TRP A 156 -3.83 36.94 12.91
CA TRP A 156 -4.02 35.98 11.84
C TRP A 156 -4.85 36.56 10.69
N SER A 157 -4.58 36.10 9.48
CA SER A 157 -5.34 36.45 8.28
C SER A 157 -5.33 35.28 7.28
N GLU A 158 -6.13 35.37 6.24
CA GLU A 158 -6.20 34.33 5.20
C GLU A 158 -4.84 34.07 4.51
N SER A 159 -3.94 35.07 4.49
CA SER A 159 -2.58 34.93 3.96
C SER A 159 -1.73 33.89 4.71
N TYR A 160 -2.06 33.58 5.97
CA TYR A 160 -1.35 32.55 6.77
C TYR A 160 -1.87 31.13 6.59
N LEU A 161 -2.93 30.89 5.77
CA LEU A 161 -3.47 29.54 5.59
C LEU A 161 -2.44 28.56 5.00
N ALA A 162 -1.63 29.03 4.05
CA ALA A 162 -0.54 28.22 3.50
C ALA A 162 0.52 27.90 4.58
N TYR A 163 0.90 28.89 5.40
CA TYR A 163 1.82 28.71 6.51
C TYR A 163 1.30 27.68 7.52
N VAL A 164 0.05 27.75 7.95
CA VAL A 164 -0.57 26.79 8.89
C VAL A 164 -0.54 25.36 8.31
N SER A 165 -0.74 25.21 7.01
CA SER A 165 -0.76 23.90 6.38
C SER A 165 0.62 23.30 6.17
N THR A 166 1.62 24.09 5.74
CA THR A 166 2.93 23.60 5.29
C THR A 166 4.02 23.74 6.35
N SER A 167 4.04 24.87 7.11
CA SER A 167 5.13 25.18 8.03
C SER A 167 4.94 24.63 9.47
N LEU A 168 3.75 24.09 9.75
CA LEU A 168 3.46 23.40 11.02
C LEU A 168 3.30 21.89 10.74
N PRO A 169 4.40 21.13 10.55
CA PRO A 169 4.30 19.72 10.18
C PRO A 169 3.75 18.88 11.34
N GLY A 170 2.78 18.01 11.04
CA GLY A 170 2.31 16.99 11.98
C GLY A 170 3.40 15.94 12.24
N PRO A 171 3.18 15.03 13.21
CA PRO A 171 4.07 13.90 13.40
C PRO A 171 4.12 13.04 12.14
N ALA A 172 5.33 12.59 11.81
CA ALA A 172 5.50 11.62 10.73
C ALA A 172 4.86 10.29 11.17
N THR A 173 3.84 9.88 10.44
CA THR A 173 3.19 8.58 10.65
C THR A 173 3.28 7.76 9.39
N ASP A 174 3.90 6.60 9.47
CA ASP A 174 3.88 5.64 8.39
C ASP A 174 2.59 4.82 8.44
N LYS A 175 1.63 5.21 7.62
CA LYS A 175 0.33 4.52 7.51
C LYS A 175 0.44 3.13 6.89
N TYR A 176 1.53 2.84 6.22
CA TYR A 176 1.75 1.62 5.46
C TYR A 176 2.89 0.76 6.01
N ALA A 177 3.36 1.03 7.24
CA ALA A 177 4.43 0.26 7.86
C ALA A 177 4.12 -1.25 7.83
N ARG A 178 2.94 -1.66 8.29
CA ARG A 178 2.49 -3.06 8.29
C ARG A 178 2.33 -3.67 6.89
N VAL A 179 2.00 -2.86 5.87
CA VAL A 179 1.99 -3.33 4.47
C VAL A 179 3.41 -3.59 4.00
N ARG A 180 4.35 -2.69 4.33
CA ARG A 180 5.77 -2.85 3.95
C ARG A 180 6.47 -4.00 4.67
N SER A 181 6.11 -4.29 5.92
CA SER A 181 6.63 -5.46 6.64
C SER A 181 6.02 -6.79 6.18
N GLY A 182 4.89 -6.75 5.47
CA GLY A 182 4.15 -7.93 5.07
C GLY A 182 3.14 -8.44 6.10
N ASP A 183 3.12 -7.87 7.32
CA ASP A 183 2.33 -8.35 8.47
C ASP A 183 0.80 -8.26 8.30
N VAL A 184 0.33 -7.71 7.18
CA VAL A 184 -1.10 -7.55 6.88
C VAL A 184 -1.61 -8.53 5.82
N PHE A 185 -0.71 -9.28 5.21
CA PHE A 185 -1.10 -10.21 4.14
C PHE A 185 -1.39 -11.58 4.72
N LEU A 186 -2.52 -12.15 4.31
CA LEU A 186 -2.85 -13.53 4.62
C LEU A 186 -1.87 -14.48 3.90
N SER A 187 -1.49 -15.52 4.59
CA SER A 187 -0.75 -16.64 4.01
C SER A 187 -1.65 -17.45 3.05
N VAL A 188 -1.03 -18.29 2.24
CA VAL A 188 -1.75 -19.17 1.31
C VAL A 188 -2.72 -20.11 2.04
N ASP A 189 -2.33 -20.62 3.22
CA ASP A 189 -3.16 -21.52 4.01
C ASP A 189 -4.37 -20.80 4.62
N GLU A 190 -4.20 -19.57 5.08
CA GLU A 190 -5.28 -18.73 5.59
C GLU A 190 -6.26 -18.35 4.47
N GLU A 191 -5.75 -17.99 3.29
CA GLU A 191 -6.59 -17.74 2.12
C GLU A 191 -7.36 -19.01 1.71
N ALA A 192 -6.71 -20.18 1.73
CA ALA A 192 -7.34 -21.46 1.42
C ALA A 192 -8.46 -21.80 2.40
N ALA A 193 -8.32 -21.45 3.69
CA ALA A 193 -9.38 -21.63 4.68
C ALA A 193 -10.61 -20.78 4.37
N ILE A 194 -10.41 -19.51 3.96
CA ILE A 194 -11.51 -18.61 3.56
C ILE A 194 -12.20 -19.13 2.30
N VAL A 195 -11.44 -19.54 1.28
CA VAL A 195 -11.98 -20.10 0.04
C VAL A 195 -12.81 -21.34 0.32
N ARG A 196 -12.27 -22.27 1.12
CA ARG A 196 -12.96 -23.50 1.52
C ARG A 196 -14.30 -23.19 2.22
N TYR A 197 -14.30 -22.25 3.15
CA TYR A 197 -15.53 -21.82 3.82
C TYR A 197 -16.58 -21.28 2.83
N LEU A 198 -16.18 -20.49 1.86
CA LEU A 198 -17.08 -19.94 0.84
C LEU A 198 -17.62 -21.04 -0.10
N ASP A 199 -16.74 -21.98 -0.50
CA ASP A 199 -17.12 -23.14 -1.34
C ASP A 199 -18.09 -24.06 -0.59
N GLU A 200 -17.78 -24.49 0.64
CA GLU A 200 -18.64 -25.34 1.49
C GLU A 200 -19.99 -24.70 1.77
N THR A 201 -20.02 -23.37 2.07
CA THR A 201 -21.29 -22.66 2.28
C THR A 201 -22.12 -22.62 0.99
N SER A 202 -21.47 -22.39 -0.17
CA SER A 202 -22.14 -22.37 -1.45
C SER A 202 -22.71 -23.76 -1.83
N ASP A 203 -21.95 -24.81 -1.58
CA ASP A 203 -22.37 -26.19 -1.86
C ASP A 203 -23.51 -26.62 -0.93
N LEU A 204 -23.48 -26.20 0.33
CA LEU A 204 -24.58 -26.45 1.26
C LEU A 204 -25.89 -25.78 0.81
N ILE A 205 -25.83 -24.56 0.26
CA ILE A 205 -27.00 -23.90 -0.32
C ILE A 205 -27.52 -24.65 -1.55
N ARG A 206 -26.62 -25.14 -2.42
CA ARG A 206 -27.01 -25.91 -3.61
C ARG A 206 -27.70 -27.23 -3.25
N THR A 207 -27.23 -27.90 -2.22
CA THR A 207 -27.74 -29.24 -1.82
C THR A 207 -28.96 -29.18 -0.93
N SER A 208 -29.01 -28.26 0.02
CA SER A 208 -30.05 -28.21 1.05
C SER A 208 -31.02 -27.01 0.90
N GLY A 209 -30.77 -26.15 -0.10
CA GLY A 209 -31.49 -24.89 -0.25
C GLY A 209 -31.07 -23.84 0.79
N TRP A 210 -31.44 -22.60 0.54
CA TRP A 210 -31.10 -21.48 1.43
C TRP A 210 -31.82 -21.55 2.80
N SER A 211 -32.96 -22.20 2.87
CA SER A 211 -33.74 -22.38 4.14
C SER A 211 -33.04 -23.29 5.15
N GLY A 212 -32.05 -24.06 4.71
CA GLY A 212 -31.24 -24.93 5.60
C GLY A 212 -30.18 -24.18 6.41
N LEU A 213 -29.93 -22.90 6.09
CA LEU A 213 -28.93 -22.08 6.77
C LEU A 213 -29.56 -20.88 7.50
N PRO A 214 -29.06 -20.53 8.71
CA PRO A 214 -29.45 -19.28 9.36
C PRO A 214 -29.12 -18.08 8.48
N TYR A 215 -30.01 -17.11 8.38
CA TYR A 215 -29.78 -15.86 7.61
C TYR A 215 -28.49 -15.15 7.99
N GLU A 216 -28.11 -15.15 9.26
CA GLU A 216 -26.86 -14.55 9.73
C GLU A 216 -25.63 -15.24 9.14
N THR A 217 -25.66 -16.55 8.96
CA THR A 217 -24.54 -17.31 8.32
C THR A 217 -24.41 -16.94 6.85
N LEU A 218 -25.53 -16.82 6.13
CA LEU A 218 -25.51 -16.32 4.73
C LEU A 218 -24.93 -14.91 4.63
N CYS A 219 -25.37 -14.02 5.53
CA CYS A 219 -24.83 -12.65 5.59
C CYS A 219 -23.34 -12.62 5.89
N ASP A 220 -22.85 -13.41 6.87
CA ASP A 220 -21.45 -13.45 7.23
C ASP A 220 -20.58 -13.94 6.07
N ALA A 221 -20.99 -15.03 5.40
CA ALA A 221 -20.28 -15.55 4.23
C ALA A 221 -20.22 -14.51 3.09
N ALA A 222 -21.34 -13.88 2.77
CA ALA A 222 -21.37 -12.87 1.70
C ALA A 222 -20.63 -11.58 2.07
N MET A 223 -20.58 -11.16 3.34
CA MET A 223 -19.76 -10.03 3.79
C MET A 223 -18.26 -10.34 3.72
N VAL A 224 -17.85 -11.56 4.12
CA VAL A 224 -16.45 -12.03 3.95
C VAL A 224 -16.09 -12.05 2.49
N LEU A 225 -16.96 -12.60 1.61
CA LEU A 225 -16.75 -12.59 0.16
C LEU A 225 -16.54 -11.19 -0.39
N CYS A 226 -17.38 -10.22 -0.02
CA CYS A 226 -17.22 -8.84 -0.47
C CYS A 226 -15.84 -8.23 -0.09
N SER A 227 -15.36 -8.53 1.10
CA SER A 227 -14.05 -8.04 1.54
C SER A 227 -12.90 -8.80 0.91
N TYR A 228 -13.01 -10.12 0.78
CA TYR A 228 -11.97 -11.00 0.25
C TYR A 228 -11.83 -10.90 -1.27
N GLN A 229 -12.95 -11.04 -2.02
CA GLN A 229 -12.91 -11.02 -3.48
C GLN A 229 -12.76 -9.61 -4.05
N PHE A 230 -13.42 -8.62 -3.47
CA PHE A 230 -13.53 -7.26 -4.05
C PHE A 230 -12.79 -6.19 -3.26
N ALA A 231 -12.11 -6.54 -2.21
CA ALA A 231 -11.41 -5.58 -1.35
C ALA A 231 -12.33 -4.49 -0.77
N MET A 232 -13.61 -4.77 -0.53
CA MET A 232 -14.56 -3.76 -0.06
C MET A 232 -14.33 -3.40 1.40
N ARG A 233 -14.45 -2.10 1.69
CA ARG A 233 -14.39 -1.62 3.08
C ARG A 233 -15.69 -1.97 3.82
N PRO A 234 -15.68 -2.19 5.15
CA PRO A 234 -16.90 -2.49 5.92
C PRO A 234 -18.04 -1.51 5.70
N ILE A 235 -17.73 -0.22 5.49
CA ILE A 235 -18.76 0.78 5.19
C ILE A 235 -19.43 0.52 3.83
N GLN A 236 -18.70 0.11 2.81
CA GLN A 236 -19.25 -0.21 1.49
C GLN A 236 -20.13 -1.47 1.55
N VAL A 237 -19.69 -2.46 2.32
CA VAL A 237 -20.46 -3.68 2.57
C VAL A 237 -21.75 -3.33 3.32
N ALA A 238 -21.67 -2.55 4.39
CA ALA A 238 -22.84 -2.15 5.19
C ALA A 238 -23.85 -1.29 4.39
N MET A 239 -23.39 -0.55 3.38
CA MET A 239 -24.25 0.31 2.55
C MET A 239 -24.94 -0.44 1.41
N LEU A 240 -24.56 -1.66 1.11
CA LEU A 240 -25.14 -2.43 0.01
C LEU A 240 -26.64 -2.65 0.22
N THR A 241 -27.48 -2.29 -0.74
CA THR A 241 -28.94 -2.46 -0.71
C THR A 241 -29.38 -3.54 -1.69
N MET A 242 -30.59 -4.04 -1.54
CA MET A 242 -31.14 -5.10 -2.40
C MET A 242 -31.15 -4.68 -3.88
N ARG A 243 -31.44 -3.42 -4.20
CA ARG A 243 -31.39 -2.89 -5.59
C ARG A 243 -29.97 -2.87 -6.19
N ASP A 244 -28.94 -3.01 -5.37
CA ASP A 244 -27.52 -3.02 -5.81
C ASP A 244 -27.05 -4.44 -6.14
N VAL A 245 -27.84 -5.46 -5.83
CA VAL A 245 -27.64 -6.85 -6.24
C VAL A 245 -28.40 -7.11 -7.52
N ARG A 246 -27.69 -7.46 -8.59
CA ARG A 246 -28.28 -7.76 -9.88
C ARG A 246 -27.97 -9.19 -10.28
N ILE A 247 -29.01 -9.98 -10.49
CA ILE A 247 -28.93 -11.35 -10.95
C ILE A 247 -29.31 -11.35 -12.43
N TRP A 248 -28.48 -11.94 -13.27
CA TRP A 248 -28.71 -12.08 -14.69
C TRP A 248 -28.86 -13.56 -15.02
N ASP A 249 -30.03 -13.93 -15.47
CA ASP A 249 -30.30 -15.28 -15.96
C ASP A 249 -29.65 -15.42 -17.35
N PRO A 250 -29.01 -16.56 -17.62
CA PRO A 250 -28.41 -16.79 -18.92
C PRO A 250 -29.52 -16.99 -19.98
N GLU A 251 -29.35 -16.39 -21.17
CA GLU A 251 -30.27 -16.55 -22.30
C GLU A 251 -30.34 -17.99 -22.79
N HIS A 252 -29.30 -18.79 -22.56
CA HIS A 252 -29.19 -20.20 -22.91
C HIS A 252 -28.49 -20.97 -21.79
N SER A 253 -28.96 -22.10 -21.40
CA SER A 253 -28.50 -23.05 -20.36
C SER A 253 -27.15 -22.71 -19.67
N GLY A 254 -27.20 -22.11 -18.48
CA GLY A 254 -26.05 -21.78 -17.67
C GLY A 254 -26.50 -21.35 -16.27
N GLU A 255 -25.55 -21.17 -15.35
CA GLU A 255 -25.87 -20.64 -14.02
C GLU A 255 -26.01 -19.10 -14.07
N PRO A 256 -26.93 -18.53 -13.25
CA PRO A 256 -27.09 -17.09 -13.13
C PRO A 256 -25.80 -16.38 -12.73
N THR A 257 -25.56 -15.18 -13.28
CA THR A 257 -24.44 -14.34 -12.87
C THR A 257 -24.88 -13.22 -11.96
N VAL A 258 -24.10 -12.97 -10.91
CA VAL A 258 -24.40 -11.95 -9.92
C VAL A 258 -23.44 -10.78 -10.03
N HIS A 259 -23.99 -9.57 -10.10
CA HIS A 259 -23.25 -8.33 -10.11
C HIS A 259 -23.66 -7.47 -8.90
N LEU A 260 -22.68 -6.92 -8.20
CA LEU A 260 -22.86 -6.04 -7.07
C LEU A 260 -22.43 -4.63 -7.42
N LYS A 261 -23.24 -3.63 -7.09
CA LYS A 261 -22.94 -2.23 -7.27
C LYS A 261 -22.57 -1.59 -5.94
N PHE A 262 -21.29 -1.39 -5.70
CA PHE A 262 -20.79 -0.64 -4.55
C PHE A 262 -20.64 0.84 -4.87
N LEU A 263 -20.68 1.68 -3.84
CA LEU A 263 -20.38 3.09 -3.98
C LEU A 263 -18.95 3.37 -3.49
N MET A 264 -18.23 4.24 -4.20
CA MET A 264 -16.97 4.76 -3.69
C MET A 264 -17.24 5.57 -2.41
N VAL A 265 -16.39 5.38 -1.41
CA VAL A 265 -16.47 6.07 -0.12
C VAL A 265 -15.21 6.87 0.14
N LYS A 266 -15.31 7.87 1.04
CA LYS A 266 -14.21 8.79 1.38
C LYS A 266 -13.72 9.62 0.19
N GLN A 267 -14.59 9.91 -0.76
CA GLN A 267 -14.34 10.78 -1.91
C GLN A 267 -14.99 12.16 -1.70
N GLN A 268 -14.42 13.18 -2.34
CA GLN A 268 -14.94 14.55 -2.32
C GLN A 268 -15.42 14.96 -3.72
N GLY A 269 -16.31 15.95 -3.79
CA GLY A 269 -16.77 16.54 -5.03
C GLY A 269 -17.48 15.55 -5.96
N LYS A 270 -17.17 15.61 -7.26
CA LYS A 270 -17.80 14.81 -8.33
C LYS A 270 -17.56 13.29 -8.22
N LEU A 271 -16.53 12.86 -7.48
CA LEU A 271 -16.24 11.44 -7.26
C LEU A 271 -17.06 10.83 -6.12
N ARG A 272 -17.79 11.65 -5.37
CA ARG A 272 -18.66 11.21 -4.30
C ARG A 272 -19.73 10.27 -4.84
N LYS A 273 -19.86 9.09 -4.23
CA LYS A 273 -20.83 8.06 -4.65
C LYS A 273 -20.66 7.51 -6.08
N ARG A 274 -19.46 7.60 -6.69
CA ARG A 274 -19.23 6.93 -7.96
C ARG A 274 -19.48 5.41 -7.80
N PRO A 275 -20.29 4.79 -8.68
CA PRO A 275 -20.56 3.36 -8.61
C PRO A 275 -19.36 2.54 -9.05
N MET A 276 -19.17 1.39 -8.40
CA MET A 276 -18.21 0.35 -8.77
C MET A 276 -18.99 -0.96 -8.92
N ILE A 277 -19.01 -1.51 -10.12
CA ILE A 277 -19.69 -2.77 -10.40
C ILE A 277 -18.68 -3.91 -10.26
N ARG A 278 -19.06 -4.98 -9.56
CA ARG A 278 -18.25 -6.18 -9.32
C ARG A 278 -19.04 -7.42 -9.65
N ARG A 279 -18.45 -8.30 -10.47
CA ARG A 279 -19.03 -9.60 -10.77
C ARG A 279 -18.57 -10.61 -9.72
N VAL A 280 -19.52 -11.27 -9.07
CA VAL A 280 -19.24 -12.36 -8.13
C VAL A 280 -18.70 -13.58 -8.90
N LYS A 281 -17.71 -14.27 -8.32
CA LYS A 281 -17.23 -15.55 -8.86
C LYS A 281 -18.42 -16.50 -9.02
N GLN A 282 -18.47 -17.22 -10.13
CA GLN A 282 -19.63 -18.03 -10.52
C GLN A 282 -20.07 -18.97 -9.40
N GLU A 283 -19.11 -19.66 -8.81
CA GLU A 283 -19.33 -20.66 -7.76
C GLU A 283 -19.93 -20.07 -6.47
N TRP A 284 -19.71 -18.78 -6.20
CA TRP A 284 -20.18 -18.08 -5.01
C TRP A 284 -21.43 -17.21 -5.24
N GLY A 285 -21.87 -17.12 -6.51
CA GLY A 285 -23.07 -16.35 -6.86
C GLY A 285 -24.33 -16.79 -6.10
N ILE A 286 -24.43 -18.07 -5.79
CA ILE A 286 -25.55 -18.66 -5.07
C ILE A 286 -25.78 -18.03 -3.67
N LEU A 287 -24.74 -17.51 -3.02
CA LEU A 287 -24.85 -16.80 -1.74
C LEU A 287 -25.79 -15.57 -1.85
N PHE A 288 -25.62 -14.77 -2.91
CA PHE A 288 -26.45 -13.60 -3.14
C PHE A 288 -27.85 -13.95 -3.67
N ILE A 289 -27.96 -15.00 -4.47
CA ILE A 289 -29.26 -15.53 -4.90
C ILE A 289 -30.08 -15.96 -3.67
N ALA A 290 -29.46 -16.67 -2.74
CA ALA A 290 -30.08 -17.07 -1.50
C ALA A 290 -30.50 -15.88 -0.61
N LEU A 291 -29.66 -14.85 -0.52
CA LEU A 291 -29.97 -13.63 0.23
C LEU A 291 -31.16 -12.86 -0.39
N VAL A 292 -31.25 -12.78 -1.72
CA VAL A 292 -32.37 -12.16 -2.42
C VAL A 292 -33.64 -12.98 -2.18
N ALA A 293 -33.62 -14.30 -2.35
CA ALA A 293 -34.75 -15.16 -2.11
C ALA A 293 -35.24 -15.07 -0.66
N TYR A 294 -34.32 -14.97 0.32
CA TYR A 294 -34.71 -14.74 1.72
C TYR A 294 -35.37 -13.37 1.88
N ALA A 295 -34.79 -12.31 1.32
CA ALA A 295 -35.34 -10.96 1.41
C ALA A 295 -36.75 -10.88 0.82
N ASP A 296 -36.97 -11.49 -0.35
CA ASP A 296 -38.29 -11.58 -0.99
C ASP A 296 -39.30 -12.31 -0.11
N SER A 297 -38.91 -13.41 0.56
CA SER A 297 -39.78 -14.15 1.50
C SER A 297 -40.16 -13.31 2.72
N GLN A 298 -39.37 -12.31 3.10
CA GLN A 298 -39.63 -11.38 4.20
C GLN A 298 -40.31 -10.07 3.77
N GLY A 299 -40.62 -9.91 2.48
CA GLY A 299 -41.23 -8.72 1.93
C GLY A 299 -40.33 -7.46 2.00
N ARG A 300 -39.00 -7.63 1.96
CA ARG A 300 -38.03 -6.52 1.94
C ARG A 300 -38.09 -5.79 0.61
N ASP A 301 -37.89 -4.47 0.65
CA ASP A 301 -37.88 -3.67 -0.55
C ASP A 301 -36.42 -3.45 -1.08
N GLY A 302 -36.32 -2.90 -2.29
CA GLY A 302 -35.03 -2.65 -2.95
C GLY A 302 -34.11 -1.69 -2.20
N ASN A 303 -34.62 -0.87 -1.27
CA ASN A 303 -33.84 0.07 -0.48
C ASN A 303 -33.30 -0.54 0.82
N ASP A 304 -33.79 -1.70 1.20
CA ASP A 304 -33.32 -2.38 2.40
C ASP A 304 -31.86 -2.84 2.27
N ARG A 305 -31.13 -2.76 3.38
CA ARG A 305 -29.74 -3.21 3.46
C ARG A 305 -29.66 -4.73 3.28
N VAL A 306 -28.81 -5.23 2.37
CA VAL A 306 -28.66 -6.67 2.10
C VAL A 306 -28.37 -7.47 3.38
N PHE A 307 -27.46 -6.99 4.19
CA PHE A 307 -26.99 -7.72 5.37
C PHE A 307 -27.69 -7.33 6.68
N GLY A 308 -28.62 -6.38 6.64
CA GLY A 308 -29.32 -5.91 7.83
C GLY A 308 -28.44 -5.22 8.89
N VAL A 309 -27.16 -4.98 8.60
CA VAL A 309 -26.24 -4.33 9.54
C VAL A 309 -26.52 -2.83 9.65
N ARG A 310 -26.46 -2.32 10.87
CA ARG A 310 -26.82 -0.93 11.20
C ARG A 310 -25.67 0.06 11.04
N SER A 311 -24.43 -0.43 11.00
CA SER A 311 -23.24 0.42 10.96
C SER A 311 -22.05 -0.25 10.27
N ASN A 312 -21.08 0.56 9.87
CA ASN A 312 -19.80 0.06 9.36
C ASN A 312 -19.02 -0.72 10.43
N HIS A 313 -19.17 -0.37 11.69
CA HIS A 313 -18.52 -1.07 12.80
C HIS A 313 -19.09 -2.48 12.98
N GLU A 314 -20.41 -2.62 12.93
CA GLU A 314 -21.08 -3.92 13.02
C GLU A 314 -20.64 -4.84 11.87
N ALA A 315 -20.64 -4.34 10.63
CA ALA A 315 -20.14 -5.08 9.48
C ALA A 315 -18.67 -5.51 9.67
N GLY A 316 -17.80 -4.58 10.08
CA GLY A 316 -16.39 -4.87 10.34
C GLY A 316 -16.18 -5.91 11.43
N SER A 317 -16.92 -5.82 12.54
CA SER A 317 -16.83 -6.78 13.65
C SER A 317 -17.36 -8.17 13.29
N ARG A 318 -18.40 -8.25 12.45
CA ARG A 318 -18.91 -9.55 11.96
C ARG A 318 -17.91 -10.21 11.01
N ILE A 319 -17.32 -9.44 10.08
CA ILE A 319 -16.29 -9.94 9.18
C ILE A 319 -15.08 -10.43 9.99
N ALA A 320 -14.56 -9.62 10.92
CA ALA A 320 -13.40 -9.98 11.74
C ALA A 320 -13.63 -11.27 12.53
N ARG A 321 -14.75 -11.37 13.27
CA ARG A 321 -15.10 -12.59 14.03
C ARG A 321 -15.21 -13.82 13.15
N ARG A 322 -15.78 -13.69 11.94
CA ARG A 322 -15.88 -14.82 11.02
C ARG A 322 -14.50 -15.24 10.52
N VAL A 323 -13.68 -14.29 10.09
CA VAL A 323 -12.30 -14.57 9.62
C VAL A 323 -11.47 -15.19 10.73
N GLU A 324 -11.46 -14.62 11.93
CA GLU A 324 -10.79 -15.19 13.11
C GLU A 324 -11.21 -16.64 13.37
N SER A 325 -12.51 -16.95 13.26
CA SER A 325 -12.98 -18.34 13.43
C SER A 325 -12.51 -19.31 12.37
N LEU A 326 -12.07 -18.82 11.19
CA LEU A 326 -11.60 -19.64 10.07
C LEU A 326 -10.09 -19.85 10.07
N ILE A 327 -9.34 -18.82 10.43
CA ILE A 327 -7.87 -18.85 10.36
C ILE A 327 -7.20 -18.97 11.72
N GLY A 328 -7.94 -18.73 12.83
CA GLY A 328 -7.39 -18.82 14.18
C GLY A 328 -6.49 -17.66 14.58
N ASP A 329 -6.43 -16.60 13.78
CA ASP A 329 -5.61 -15.42 14.01
C ASP A 329 -6.44 -14.13 13.89
N ASP A 330 -5.95 -13.04 14.50
CA ASP A 330 -6.62 -11.74 14.57
C ASP A 330 -6.47 -10.97 13.25
N ALA A 331 -7.29 -11.33 12.27
CA ALA A 331 -7.36 -10.65 10.99
C ALA A 331 -8.69 -9.93 10.79
N CYS A 332 -8.66 -8.83 10.08
CA CYS A 332 -9.81 -7.97 9.86
C CYS A 332 -10.08 -7.68 8.36
N ALA A 333 -11.20 -7.03 8.07
CA ALA A 333 -11.56 -6.65 6.69
C ALA A 333 -10.49 -5.80 5.97
N MET A 334 -9.61 -5.11 6.70
CA MET A 334 -8.51 -4.37 6.09
C MET A 334 -7.39 -5.29 5.62
N ASP A 335 -7.10 -6.35 6.35
CA ASP A 335 -6.08 -7.34 5.97
C ASP A 335 -6.54 -8.14 4.73
N LEU A 336 -7.82 -8.54 4.68
CA LEU A 336 -8.44 -9.08 3.46
C LEU A 336 -8.28 -8.14 2.26
N ARG A 337 -8.50 -6.84 2.48
CA ARG A 337 -8.36 -5.83 1.44
C ARG A 337 -6.91 -5.65 1.00
N HIS A 338 -5.95 -5.66 1.92
CA HIS A 338 -4.53 -5.57 1.62
C HIS A 338 -4.06 -6.80 0.82
N THR A 339 -4.49 -8.00 1.24
CA THR A 339 -4.20 -9.26 0.54
C THR A 339 -4.78 -9.25 -0.89
N ALA A 340 -6.04 -8.81 -1.07
CA ALA A 340 -6.64 -8.70 -2.39
C ALA A 340 -5.90 -7.71 -3.30
N ALA A 341 -5.42 -6.58 -2.76
CA ALA A 341 -4.61 -5.62 -3.50
C ALA A 341 -3.26 -6.21 -3.91
N GLN A 342 -2.59 -6.93 -3.00
CA GLN A 342 -1.31 -7.58 -3.28
C GLN A 342 -1.46 -8.65 -4.36
N ARG A 343 -2.48 -9.52 -4.26
CA ARG A 343 -2.77 -10.54 -5.29
C ARG A 343 -2.95 -9.93 -6.68
N LEU A 344 -3.63 -8.79 -6.76
CA LEU A 344 -3.87 -8.11 -8.03
C LEU A 344 -2.55 -7.58 -8.63
N VAL A 345 -1.68 -7.01 -7.80
CA VAL A 345 -0.34 -6.55 -8.21
C VAL A 345 0.53 -7.73 -8.64
N ASP A 346 0.53 -8.83 -7.88
CA ASP A 346 1.29 -10.04 -8.18
C ASP A 346 0.79 -10.71 -9.48
N ALA A 347 -0.51 -10.61 -9.78
CA ALA A 347 -1.08 -11.00 -11.06
C ALA A 347 -0.69 -10.07 -12.22
N GLY A 348 -0.08 -8.92 -11.92
CA GLY A 348 0.47 -8.00 -12.92
C GLY A 348 -0.41 -6.83 -13.31
N ALA A 349 -1.41 -6.50 -12.51
CA ALA A 349 -2.24 -5.33 -12.73
C ALA A 349 -1.43 -4.03 -12.79
N SER A 350 -1.88 -3.09 -13.60
CA SER A 350 -1.33 -1.73 -13.66
C SER A 350 -1.75 -0.90 -12.43
N HIS A 351 -1.08 0.24 -12.24
CA HIS A 351 -1.43 1.17 -11.16
C HIS A 351 -2.86 1.70 -11.27
N GLU A 352 -3.34 1.93 -12.49
CA GLU A 352 -4.68 2.38 -12.80
C GLU A 352 -5.72 1.31 -12.48
N GLU A 353 -5.48 0.06 -12.90
CA GLU A 353 -6.35 -1.08 -12.61
C GLU A 353 -6.46 -1.33 -11.12
N LEU A 354 -5.34 -1.27 -10.39
CA LEU A 354 -5.35 -1.37 -8.93
C LEU A 354 -6.15 -0.23 -8.30
N ALA A 355 -5.93 1.02 -8.74
CA ALA A 355 -6.63 2.17 -8.20
C ALA A 355 -8.15 2.07 -8.46
N GLU A 356 -8.56 1.64 -9.65
CA GLU A 356 -9.96 1.41 -9.98
C GLU A 356 -10.57 0.27 -9.15
N PHE A 357 -9.86 -0.85 -9.03
CA PHE A 357 -10.30 -1.99 -8.22
C PHE A 357 -10.47 -1.59 -6.75
N MET A 358 -9.52 -0.89 -6.18
CA MET A 358 -9.55 -0.44 -4.79
C MET A 358 -10.49 0.74 -4.54
N GLY A 359 -10.99 1.40 -5.59
CA GLY A 359 -11.74 2.65 -5.48
C GLY A 359 -10.89 3.77 -4.88
N HIS A 360 -9.65 3.92 -5.34
CA HIS A 360 -8.77 5.02 -4.96
C HIS A 360 -8.96 6.20 -5.91
N SER A 361 -8.97 7.43 -5.38
CA SER A 361 -9.01 8.65 -6.18
C SER A 361 -7.63 9.04 -6.75
N HIS A 362 -6.57 8.52 -6.15
CA HIS A 362 -5.18 8.78 -6.53
C HIS A 362 -4.43 7.47 -6.72
N VAL A 363 -3.78 7.33 -7.85
CA VAL A 363 -2.97 6.15 -8.21
C VAL A 363 -1.85 5.91 -7.19
N GLN A 364 -1.23 6.99 -6.68
CA GLN A 364 -0.14 6.91 -5.70
C GLN A 364 -0.51 6.14 -4.42
N THR A 365 -1.80 6.06 -4.07
CA THR A 365 -2.23 5.34 -2.87
C THR A 365 -1.91 3.83 -2.93
N GLY A 366 -1.80 3.27 -4.12
CA GLY A 366 -1.52 1.85 -4.35
C GLY A 366 -0.04 1.50 -4.49
N LEU A 367 0.87 2.50 -4.60
CA LEU A 367 2.29 2.25 -4.90
C LEU A 367 2.98 1.32 -3.88
N VAL A 368 2.53 1.33 -2.64
CA VAL A 368 3.11 0.49 -1.58
C VAL A 368 3.03 -1.00 -1.90
N TYR A 369 1.99 -1.47 -2.59
CA TYR A 369 1.84 -2.88 -2.96
C TYR A 369 2.83 -3.32 -4.03
N TYR A 370 3.21 -2.40 -4.94
CA TYR A 370 4.25 -2.67 -5.95
C TYR A 370 5.63 -2.75 -5.32
N ALA A 371 5.89 -1.93 -4.29
CA ALA A 371 7.15 -1.97 -3.56
C ALA A 371 7.34 -3.27 -2.76
N THR A 372 6.26 -3.96 -2.40
CA THR A 372 6.27 -5.22 -1.63
C THR A 372 6.12 -6.46 -2.50
N SER A 373 5.84 -6.33 -3.80
CA SER A 373 5.61 -7.45 -4.72
C SER A 373 6.91 -8.04 -5.24
N ALA A 374 7.19 -9.30 -4.90
CA ALA A 374 8.31 -10.06 -5.48
C ALA A 374 8.13 -10.28 -6.98
N THR A 375 6.93 -10.62 -7.43
CA THR A 375 6.60 -10.82 -8.85
C THR A 375 6.81 -9.53 -9.66
N HIS A 376 6.46 -8.37 -9.10
CA HIS A 376 6.72 -7.09 -9.75
C HIS A 376 8.24 -6.83 -9.87
N ALA A 377 9.01 -7.10 -8.82
CA ALA A 377 10.48 -6.98 -8.85
C ALA A 377 11.10 -7.88 -9.93
N GLU A 378 10.65 -9.13 -10.05
CA GLU A 378 11.10 -10.04 -11.12
C GLU A 378 10.75 -9.51 -12.52
N ARG A 379 9.53 -8.97 -12.70
CA ARG A 379 9.12 -8.37 -13.99
C ARG A 379 9.98 -7.16 -14.35
N VAL A 380 10.30 -6.30 -13.38
CA VAL A 380 11.21 -5.15 -13.58
C VAL A 380 12.60 -5.64 -13.97
N ASN A 381 13.14 -6.63 -13.26
CA ASN A 381 14.45 -7.21 -13.59
C ASN A 381 14.47 -7.85 -14.98
N ARG A 382 13.39 -8.57 -15.35
CA ARG A 382 13.27 -9.16 -16.69
C ARG A 382 13.19 -8.07 -17.77
N ALA A 383 12.43 -7.00 -17.54
CA ALA A 383 12.34 -5.87 -18.47
C ALA A 383 13.68 -5.15 -18.63
N LEU A 384 14.44 -4.99 -17.53
CA LEU A 384 15.80 -4.43 -17.58
C LEU A 384 16.73 -5.35 -18.38
N GLY A 385 16.70 -6.67 -18.14
CA GLY A 385 17.49 -7.65 -18.87
C GLY A 385 17.17 -7.70 -20.37
N ALA A 386 15.93 -7.43 -20.77
CA ALA A 386 15.49 -7.33 -22.16
C ALA A 386 15.84 -5.99 -22.83
N SER A 387 16.28 -4.98 -22.07
CA SER A 387 16.64 -3.66 -22.58
C SER A 387 17.89 -3.73 -23.47
N ASP A 388 17.85 -3.11 -24.66
CA ASP A 388 19.02 -3.01 -25.54
C ASP A 388 20.20 -2.27 -24.89
N ILE A 389 19.90 -1.30 -24.03
CA ILE A 389 20.92 -0.58 -23.26
C ILE A 389 21.60 -1.52 -22.28
N TYR A 390 20.81 -2.30 -21.51
CA TYR A 390 21.35 -3.26 -20.54
C TYR A 390 22.16 -4.35 -21.24
N ARG A 391 21.68 -4.88 -22.37
CA ARG A 391 22.41 -5.86 -23.20
C ARG A 391 23.73 -5.29 -23.72
N ARG A 392 23.75 -4.03 -24.19
CA ARG A 392 24.99 -3.35 -24.60
C ARG A 392 25.96 -3.17 -23.42
N VAL A 393 25.47 -2.72 -22.28
CA VAL A 393 26.31 -2.55 -21.09
C VAL A 393 26.85 -3.90 -20.60
N ALA A 394 26.02 -4.93 -20.58
CA ALA A 394 26.44 -6.29 -20.22
C ALA A 394 27.47 -6.81 -21.22
N LYS A 395 27.29 -6.59 -22.53
CA LYS A 395 28.22 -6.96 -23.56
C LYS A 395 29.57 -6.26 -23.35
N ILE A 396 29.58 -4.95 -23.14
CA ILE A 396 30.79 -4.18 -22.86
C ILE A 396 31.50 -4.64 -21.58
N ALA A 397 30.73 -4.96 -20.54
CA ALA A 397 31.26 -5.42 -19.25
C ALA A 397 31.84 -6.85 -19.31
N HIS A 398 31.27 -7.70 -20.16
CA HIS A 398 31.61 -9.11 -20.30
C HIS A 398 32.29 -9.46 -21.61
N ASP A 399 32.54 -8.48 -22.50
CA ASP A 399 33.24 -8.70 -23.76
C ASP A 399 34.68 -9.08 -23.44
N ARG A 400 34.92 -10.38 -23.32
CA ARG A 400 36.27 -10.92 -23.10
C ARG A 400 36.95 -11.33 -24.37
N PHE A 401 36.20 -11.37 -25.49
CA PHE A 401 36.74 -11.75 -26.78
C PHE A 401 37.44 -10.57 -27.46
N ILE A 402 38.48 -10.87 -28.21
CA ILE A 402 39.26 -9.89 -28.97
C ILE A 402 39.21 -10.26 -30.45
N SER A 403 39.04 -9.27 -31.33
CA SER A 403 39.05 -9.50 -32.76
C SER A 403 40.49 -9.76 -33.28
N PRO A 404 40.65 -10.38 -34.45
CA PRO A 404 41.99 -10.53 -35.08
C PRO A 404 42.72 -9.21 -35.27
N GLU A 405 42.02 -8.15 -35.63
CA GLU A 405 42.54 -6.80 -35.78
C GLU A 405 43.03 -6.23 -34.46
N GLU A 406 42.25 -6.34 -33.41
CA GLU A 406 42.61 -5.91 -32.06
C GLU A 406 43.79 -6.71 -31.51
N LEU A 407 43.83 -8.02 -31.76
CA LEU A 407 44.94 -8.87 -31.34
C LEU A 407 46.25 -8.40 -31.94
N THR A 408 46.27 -7.99 -33.25
CA THR A 408 47.47 -7.49 -33.91
C THR A 408 47.94 -6.14 -33.38
N GLN A 409 47.04 -5.35 -32.80
CA GLN A 409 47.38 -4.04 -32.20
C GLN A 409 47.92 -4.18 -30.77
N LEU A 410 47.77 -5.33 -30.13
CA LEU A 410 48.35 -5.58 -28.81
C LEU A 410 49.89 -5.63 -28.90
N LYS A 411 50.55 -5.16 -27.85
CA LYS A 411 51.99 -5.39 -27.69
C LYS A 411 52.31 -6.86 -27.72
N GLY A 412 53.43 -7.26 -28.30
CA GLY A 412 53.83 -8.67 -28.40
C GLY A 412 53.81 -9.40 -27.05
N GLU A 413 54.15 -8.69 -25.97
CA GLU A 413 54.05 -9.20 -24.59
C GLU A 413 52.64 -9.51 -24.12
N GLN A 414 51.64 -8.94 -24.74
CA GLN A 414 50.22 -9.14 -24.42
C GLN A 414 49.56 -10.22 -25.28
N GLN A 415 50.18 -10.59 -26.39
CA GLN A 415 49.71 -11.70 -27.23
C GLN A 415 50.16 -13.03 -26.63
N ILE A 416 49.21 -13.96 -26.51
CA ILE A 416 49.49 -15.26 -25.86
C ILE A 416 50.09 -16.22 -26.87
N ALA A 417 51.29 -16.68 -26.54
CA ALA A 417 51.98 -17.75 -27.24
C ALA A 417 52.70 -18.65 -26.24
N GLY A 418 52.82 -19.93 -26.54
CA GLY A 418 53.54 -20.90 -25.70
C GLY A 418 53.75 -22.22 -26.42
N VAL A 419 54.52 -23.12 -25.77
CA VAL A 419 54.78 -24.44 -26.29
C VAL A 419 54.40 -25.48 -25.24
N PRO A 420 53.07 -25.57 -24.91
CA PRO A 420 52.63 -26.57 -23.91
C PRO A 420 52.85 -27.96 -24.46
N HIS A 421 53.51 -28.78 -23.65
CA HIS A 421 53.81 -30.19 -23.97
C HIS A 421 54.49 -30.43 -25.33
N GLY A 422 55.29 -29.45 -25.79
CA GLY A 422 56.00 -29.56 -27.06
C GLY A 422 55.22 -29.06 -28.31
N ILE A 423 53.97 -28.64 -28.14
CA ILE A 423 53.12 -28.15 -29.21
C ILE A 423 53.16 -26.58 -29.26
N PRO A 424 53.63 -25.99 -30.37
CA PRO A 424 53.66 -24.54 -30.48
C PRO A 424 52.28 -23.99 -30.75
N ILE A 425 51.75 -23.26 -29.81
CA ILE A 425 50.42 -22.60 -29.88
C ILE A 425 50.62 -21.09 -29.75
N ALA A 426 50.10 -20.33 -30.72
CA ALA A 426 50.14 -18.88 -30.71
C ALA A 426 48.84 -18.31 -31.30
N GLY A 427 48.53 -17.05 -30.96
CA GLY A 427 47.40 -16.34 -31.53
C GLY A 427 46.04 -16.74 -30.97
N ILE A 428 46.00 -17.38 -29.81
CA ILE A 428 44.73 -17.78 -29.16
C ILE A 428 43.97 -16.62 -28.53
N GLY A 429 44.62 -15.46 -28.42
CA GLY A 429 44.08 -14.26 -27.81
C GLY A 429 45.10 -13.42 -27.07
N GLY A 430 44.64 -12.47 -26.28
CA GLY A 430 45.44 -11.51 -25.53
C GLY A 430 45.37 -11.70 -24.02
N CYS A 431 46.33 -11.07 -23.32
CA CYS A 431 46.37 -10.99 -21.87
C CYS A 431 46.38 -9.54 -21.39
N LYS A 432 45.44 -9.16 -20.53
CA LYS A 432 45.36 -7.78 -19.96
C LYS A 432 46.59 -7.39 -19.16
N SER A 433 47.40 -8.32 -18.66
CA SER A 433 48.58 -8.06 -17.84
C SER A 433 49.93 -8.28 -18.59
N GLY A 434 49.91 -8.91 -19.76
CA GLY A 434 51.12 -9.35 -20.47
C GLY A 434 51.76 -10.62 -19.90
N GLN A 435 52.48 -11.37 -20.75
CA GLN A 435 53.14 -12.64 -20.38
C GLN A 435 54.33 -12.52 -19.43
N PRO A 436 55.22 -11.52 -19.56
CA PRO A 436 56.41 -11.44 -18.69
C PRO A 436 56.14 -11.32 -17.21
N ALA A 437 54.95 -10.77 -16.84
CA ALA A 437 54.51 -10.62 -15.44
C ALA A 437 53.70 -11.82 -14.94
N CYS A 438 53.44 -12.85 -15.75
CA CYS A 438 52.58 -13.97 -15.41
C CYS A 438 53.39 -15.15 -14.85
N PRO A 439 53.10 -15.63 -13.63
CA PRO A 439 53.78 -16.76 -13.05
C PRO A 439 53.28 -18.14 -13.57
N TYR A 440 52.23 -18.13 -14.42
CA TYR A 440 51.57 -19.35 -14.87
C TYR A 440 52.03 -19.77 -16.27
N ASN A 441 51.85 -21.05 -16.54
CA ASN A 441 52.23 -21.62 -17.82
C ASN A 441 51.34 -21.11 -18.96
N PRO A 442 51.89 -20.46 -19.99
CA PRO A 442 51.10 -19.94 -21.10
C PRO A 442 50.26 -21.04 -21.76
N VAL A 443 49.12 -20.65 -22.33
CA VAL A 443 48.11 -21.50 -22.97
C VAL A 443 47.35 -22.36 -21.96
N THR A 444 48.00 -23.27 -21.27
CA THR A 444 47.30 -24.25 -20.35
C THR A 444 46.61 -23.58 -19.16
N SER A 445 47.15 -22.47 -18.69
CA SER A 445 46.53 -21.72 -17.59
C SER A 445 45.73 -20.50 -18.06
N CYS A 446 45.82 -20.14 -19.36
CA CYS A 446 45.17 -18.95 -19.87
C CYS A 446 43.65 -19.12 -19.98
N TYR A 447 43.17 -20.22 -20.51
CA TYR A 447 41.75 -20.45 -20.74
C TYR A 447 40.88 -20.30 -19.47
N GLY A 448 41.37 -20.73 -18.31
CA GLY A 448 40.73 -20.53 -17.02
C GLY A 448 41.04 -19.18 -16.32
N CYS A 449 41.77 -18.26 -17.00
CA CYS A 449 42.24 -17.01 -16.41
C CYS A 449 41.28 -15.84 -16.70
N ARG A 450 40.88 -15.09 -15.66
CA ARG A 450 40.02 -13.88 -15.83
C ARG A 450 40.65 -12.73 -16.61
N LYS A 451 41.96 -12.77 -16.86
CA LYS A 451 42.70 -11.76 -17.62
C LYS A 451 42.87 -12.15 -19.07
N PHE A 452 42.47 -13.35 -19.43
CA PHE A 452 42.53 -13.85 -20.81
C PHE A 452 41.42 -13.22 -21.63
N MET A 453 41.75 -12.77 -22.82
CA MET A 453 40.88 -12.27 -23.87
C MET A 453 40.99 -13.24 -25.04
N PRO A 454 40.08 -14.26 -25.14
CA PRO A 454 40.11 -15.22 -26.23
C PRO A 454 39.91 -14.52 -27.58
N LEU A 455 40.58 -15.03 -28.63
CA LEU A 455 40.33 -14.57 -29.99
C LEU A 455 38.94 -14.94 -30.41
N HIS A 456 38.23 -14.02 -31.08
CA HIS A 456 36.89 -14.27 -31.64
C HIS A 456 36.96 -15.10 -32.93
N ASP A 457 37.59 -16.28 -32.81
CA ASP A 457 37.76 -17.24 -33.90
C ASP A 457 37.61 -18.67 -33.37
N LYS A 458 36.43 -19.26 -33.57
CA LYS A 458 36.07 -20.60 -33.09
C LYS A 458 37.05 -21.66 -33.63
N THR A 459 37.45 -21.57 -34.91
CA THR A 459 38.32 -22.55 -35.57
C THR A 459 39.68 -22.63 -34.88
N MET A 460 40.22 -21.51 -34.41
CA MET A 460 41.44 -21.46 -33.63
C MET A 460 41.30 -22.26 -32.33
N HIS A 461 40.22 -22.07 -31.60
CA HIS A 461 40.03 -22.77 -30.32
C HIS A 461 39.71 -24.26 -30.51
N GLU A 462 39.01 -24.62 -31.58
CA GLU A 462 38.79 -26.04 -31.94
C GLU A 462 40.11 -26.77 -32.27
N ARG A 463 41.02 -26.09 -32.97
CA ARG A 463 42.36 -26.64 -33.24
C ARG A 463 43.12 -26.88 -31.94
N VAL A 464 43.17 -25.89 -31.04
CA VAL A 464 43.82 -26.00 -29.73
C VAL A 464 43.18 -27.17 -28.90
N LEU A 465 41.87 -27.28 -28.96
CA LEU A 465 41.15 -28.38 -28.27
C LEU A 465 41.60 -29.74 -28.81
N ALA A 466 41.70 -29.89 -30.14
CA ALA A 466 42.15 -31.14 -30.75
C ALA A 466 43.60 -31.48 -30.33
N GLU A 467 44.51 -30.51 -30.43
CA GLU A 467 45.91 -30.64 -30.00
C GLU A 467 46.04 -31.02 -28.51
N MET A 468 45.25 -30.42 -27.61
CA MET A 468 45.24 -30.76 -26.19
C MET A 468 44.66 -32.16 -25.90
N ARG A 469 43.71 -32.63 -26.68
CA ARG A 469 43.20 -34.00 -26.58
C ARG A 469 44.23 -35.05 -26.96
N GLU A 470 45.04 -34.81 -27.97
CA GLU A 470 46.14 -35.67 -28.33
C GLU A 470 47.19 -35.79 -27.20
N VAL A 471 47.48 -34.66 -26.52
CA VAL A 471 48.36 -34.67 -25.34
C VAL A 471 47.77 -35.50 -24.22
N VAL A 472 46.42 -35.43 -23.95
CA VAL A 472 45.79 -36.29 -22.95
C VAL A 472 45.94 -37.77 -23.30
N ILE A 473 45.70 -38.15 -24.55
CA ILE A 473 45.84 -39.52 -25.03
C ILE A 473 47.29 -40.03 -24.82
N PHE A 474 48.30 -39.17 -25.18
CA PHE A 474 49.70 -39.50 -24.95
C PHE A 474 50.04 -39.70 -23.47
N PHE A 475 49.53 -38.82 -22.58
CA PHE A 475 49.71 -38.97 -21.13
C PHE A 475 49.03 -40.23 -20.54
N ASP A 476 47.81 -40.55 -21.01
CA ASP A 476 47.07 -41.74 -20.57
C ASP A 476 47.87 -43.00 -20.95
N GLN A 477 48.36 -43.06 -22.16
CA GLN A 477 49.22 -44.18 -22.62
C GLN A 477 50.55 -44.29 -21.86
N SER A 478 51.18 -43.13 -21.59
CA SER A 478 52.51 -43.06 -20.94
C SER A 478 52.43 -43.29 -19.44
N SER A 479 51.37 -42.89 -18.76
CA SER A 479 51.16 -42.99 -17.30
C SER A 479 50.56 -44.33 -16.84
N ARG A 480 50.33 -45.25 -17.74
CA ARG A 480 49.68 -46.54 -17.45
C ARG A 480 48.26 -46.35 -16.82
N GLY A 481 47.58 -45.30 -17.21
CA GLY A 481 46.22 -45.00 -16.73
C GLY A 481 46.14 -44.32 -15.34
N ASP A 482 47.22 -43.70 -14.86
CA ASP A 482 47.17 -42.92 -13.63
C ASP A 482 46.48 -41.55 -13.89
N THR A 483 45.16 -41.55 -13.71
CA THR A 483 44.29 -40.36 -13.90
C THR A 483 44.38 -39.36 -12.72
N ARG A 484 45.19 -39.63 -11.70
CA ARG A 484 45.35 -38.75 -10.52
C ARG A 484 46.59 -37.88 -10.57
N SER A 485 47.40 -37.96 -11.62
CA SER A 485 48.57 -37.10 -11.72
C SER A 485 48.14 -35.61 -11.86
N PRO A 486 48.83 -34.68 -11.19
CA PRO A 486 48.50 -33.25 -11.26
C PRO A 486 48.52 -32.71 -12.70
N ALA A 487 49.42 -33.21 -13.55
CA ALA A 487 49.51 -32.82 -14.96
C ALA A 487 48.25 -33.28 -15.75
N TYR A 488 47.78 -34.48 -15.51
CA TYR A 488 46.56 -35.02 -16.13
C TYR A 488 45.31 -34.22 -15.72
N LEU A 489 45.13 -33.91 -14.43
CA LEU A 489 44.05 -33.10 -13.91
C LEU A 489 44.08 -31.66 -14.47
N GLN A 490 45.27 -31.08 -14.61
CA GLN A 490 45.41 -29.76 -15.20
C GLN A 490 44.99 -29.76 -16.68
N LEU A 491 45.39 -30.80 -17.44
CA LEU A 491 45.02 -30.94 -18.85
C LEU A 491 43.52 -31.11 -19.06
N GLN A 492 42.90 -31.96 -18.21
CA GLN A 492 41.43 -32.13 -18.24
C GLN A 492 40.70 -30.79 -17.98
N ARG A 493 41.18 -30.03 -16.99
CA ARG A 493 40.67 -28.71 -16.69
C ARG A 493 40.83 -27.73 -17.87
N THR A 494 42.01 -27.73 -18.48
CA THR A 494 42.30 -26.89 -19.65
C THR A 494 41.34 -27.23 -20.81
N ILE A 495 41.08 -28.52 -21.06
CA ILE A 495 40.13 -28.98 -22.08
C ILE A 495 38.72 -28.45 -21.82
N ALA A 496 38.26 -28.58 -20.57
CA ALA A 496 36.94 -28.07 -20.17
C ALA A 496 36.80 -26.55 -20.37
N GLU A 497 37.84 -25.78 -20.03
CA GLU A 497 37.85 -24.34 -20.20
C GLU A 497 37.94 -23.92 -21.70
N ILE A 498 38.62 -24.68 -22.55
CA ILE A 498 38.61 -24.47 -24.02
C ILE A 498 37.23 -24.73 -24.60
N GLN A 499 36.56 -25.82 -24.14
CA GLN A 499 35.22 -26.15 -24.57
C GLN A 499 34.22 -25.05 -24.17
N ALA A 500 34.35 -24.49 -22.96
CA ALA A 500 33.52 -23.38 -22.51
C ALA A 500 33.69 -22.12 -23.39
N VAL A 501 34.91 -21.82 -23.85
CA VAL A 501 35.15 -20.71 -24.79
C VAL A 501 34.50 -20.97 -26.15
N ILE A 502 34.55 -22.19 -26.65
CA ILE A 502 33.92 -22.58 -27.92
C ILE A 502 32.39 -22.47 -27.81
N GLU A 503 31.78 -22.94 -26.70
CA GLU A 503 30.35 -22.84 -26.44
C GLU A 503 29.86 -21.40 -26.33
N GLU A 504 30.66 -20.51 -25.69
CA GLU A 504 30.34 -19.09 -25.65
C GLU A 504 30.30 -18.46 -27.05
N LEU A 505 31.30 -18.78 -27.92
CA LEU A 505 31.37 -18.30 -29.31
C LEU A 505 30.18 -18.82 -30.14
N GLU A 506 29.70 -20.03 -29.86
CA GLU A 506 28.48 -20.60 -30.51
C GLU A 506 27.21 -19.89 -30.05
N GLY A 507 27.12 -19.53 -28.77
CA GLY A 507 26.01 -18.80 -28.20
C GLY A 507 25.88 -17.37 -28.71
N GLU A 508 27.00 -16.71 -29.06
CA GLU A 508 26.98 -15.39 -29.66
C GLU A 508 26.61 -15.39 -31.18
N SER A 509 26.70 -16.56 -31.82
CA SER A 509 26.34 -16.73 -33.23
C SER A 509 24.86 -16.99 -33.49
N ARG A 510 24.07 -17.17 -32.44
CA ARG A 510 22.60 -17.32 -32.45
C ARG A 510 21.90 -16.06 -32.00
#